data_3f10b720b8d540b64a249fb294805939
#
_entry.id   3f10b720b8d540b64a249fb294805939
#
_cell.length_a   1.000
_cell.length_b   1.000
_cell.length_c   1.000
_cell.angle_alpha   90.00
_cell.angle_beta   90.00
_cell.angle_gamma   90.00
#
_symmetry.space_group_name_H-M   'P 1'
#
loop_
_entity.id
_entity.type
_entity.pdbx_description
1 polymer ?
#
loop_
_entity_poly.entity_id
_entity_poly.type
_entity_poly.pdbx_seq_one_letter_code
_entity_poly.pdbx_strand_id
1 'polypeptide(L)'
;MELRQWNELPDRMRTREVRKYYNIIAQRRGWFRAKRVFDVIVSLIMLGFLAIPMAVIAAMIKLDSKGPVFFRQERVTQYGRIFKIYKFRTMVNNASRIGSQVTVAGDARITKVGKFLRKFRLDEFPQLFNIIAGDMTLVGTRPEVPKYVKHYTPEMYATLLLPAGLTSR
;
A
#
# COMPACT_ATOMS: atom_id res chain seq x y z
N MET A 1 9.04 11.88 5.56
CA MET A 1 8.52 12.09 4.17
C MET A 1 9.14 13.38 3.67
N GLU A 2 9.92 13.31 2.61
CA GLU A 2 10.62 14.48 2.07
C GLU A 2 10.27 14.66 0.60
N LEU A 3 9.92 15.90 0.20
CA LEU A 3 9.65 16.23 -1.19
C LEU A 3 10.99 16.55 -1.86
N ARG A 4 11.39 15.77 -2.87
CA ARG A 4 12.58 16.03 -3.71
C ARG A 4 12.48 17.38 -4.41
N GLN A 5 13.61 17.92 -4.83
CA GLN A 5 13.63 19.09 -5.69
C GLN A 5 13.05 18.73 -7.07
N TRP A 6 12.51 19.72 -7.78
CA TRP A 6 11.87 19.48 -9.08
C TRP A 6 12.79 18.81 -10.10
N ASN A 7 14.05 19.23 -10.14
CA ASN A 7 15.08 18.71 -11.03
C ASN A 7 15.53 17.28 -10.68
N GLU A 8 15.27 16.81 -9.46
CA GLU A 8 15.58 15.46 -8.98
C GLU A 8 14.44 14.45 -9.23
N LEU A 9 13.31 14.94 -9.74
CA LEU A 9 12.19 14.06 -10.06
C LEU A 9 12.49 13.23 -11.32
N PRO A 10 11.98 11.98 -11.43
CA PRO A 10 12.07 11.19 -12.64
C PRO A 10 11.52 11.95 -13.86
N ASP A 11 12.12 11.78 -15.04
CA ASP A 11 11.77 12.52 -16.27
C ASP A 11 10.28 12.47 -16.60
N ARG A 12 9.67 11.29 -16.47
CA ARG A 12 8.23 11.07 -16.66
C ARG A 12 7.33 11.87 -15.71
N MET A 13 7.86 12.39 -14.61
CA MET A 13 7.14 13.24 -13.65
C MET A 13 7.43 14.73 -13.85
N ARG A 14 8.41 15.10 -14.66
CA ARG A 14 8.77 16.51 -14.93
C ARG A 14 7.93 17.11 -16.07
N THR A 15 6.62 16.98 -15.98
CA THR A 15 5.67 17.51 -16.95
C THR A 15 4.95 18.75 -16.44
N ARG A 16 4.35 19.53 -17.37
CA ARG A 16 3.60 20.75 -17.01
C ARG A 16 2.40 20.43 -16.11
N GLU A 17 1.76 19.30 -16.32
CA GLU A 17 0.61 18.82 -15.56
C GLU A 17 1.01 18.56 -14.10
N VAL A 18 2.10 17.81 -13.89
CA VAL A 18 2.62 17.48 -12.55
C VAL A 18 3.14 18.73 -11.83
N ARG A 19 3.71 19.71 -12.56
CA ARG A 19 4.26 20.95 -11.98
C ARG A 19 3.25 21.71 -11.15
N LYS A 20 1.98 21.75 -11.56
CA LYS A 20 0.91 22.44 -10.83
C LYS A 20 0.76 21.86 -9.42
N TYR A 21 0.65 20.52 -9.33
CA TYR A 21 0.49 19.80 -8.06
C TYR A 21 1.76 19.88 -7.20
N TYR A 22 2.94 19.77 -7.83
CA TYR A 22 4.20 19.92 -7.15
C TYR A 22 4.33 21.26 -6.44
N ASN A 23 3.96 22.37 -7.07
CA ASN A 23 4.04 23.71 -6.48
C ASN A 23 3.14 23.84 -5.24
N ILE A 24 1.94 23.27 -5.27
CA ILE A 24 1.00 23.24 -4.14
C ILE A 24 1.61 22.46 -2.97
N ILE A 25 2.18 21.29 -3.26
CA ILE A 25 2.78 20.40 -2.26
C ILE A 25 4.05 21.04 -1.67
N ALA A 26 4.87 21.67 -2.51
CA ALA A 26 6.13 22.29 -2.10
C ALA A 26 5.95 23.41 -1.06
N GLN A 27 4.83 24.14 -1.11
CA GLN A 27 4.50 25.17 -0.11
C GLN A 27 4.23 24.60 1.29
N ARG A 28 3.97 23.28 1.40
CA ARG A 28 3.61 22.61 2.66
C ARG A 28 4.66 21.60 3.14
N ARG A 29 5.93 21.77 2.76
CA ARG A 29 7.01 20.81 3.09
C ARG A 29 7.14 20.49 4.58
N GLY A 30 7.01 21.50 5.45
CA GLY A 30 7.08 21.30 6.90
C GLY A 30 5.98 20.37 7.43
N TRP A 31 4.77 20.50 6.86
CA TRP A 31 3.62 19.67 7.23
C TRP A 31 3.85 18.18 6.95
N PHE A 32 4.56 17.85 5.85
CA PHE A 32 4.85 16.45 5.51
C PHE A 32 5.84 15.78 6.47
N ARG A 33 6.76 16.54 7.07
CA ARG A 33 7.65 16.02 8.12
C ARG A 33 6.84 15.68 9.38
N ALA A 34 6.02 16.62 9.85
CA ALA A 34 5.13 16.40 10.99
C ALA A 34 4.17 15.23 10.75
N LYS A 35 3.55 15.18 9.54
CA LYS A 35 2.70 14.05 9.15
C LYS A 35 3.44 12.72 9.20
N ARG A 36 4.71 12.66 8.77
CA ARG A 36 5.49 11.42 8.81
C ARG A 36 5.71 10.93 10.24
N VAL A 37 6.03 11.83 11.17
CA VAL A 37 6.19 11.50 12.59
C VAL A 37 4.87 10.98 13.13
N PHE A 38 3.77 11.66 12.84
CA PHE A 38 2.42 11.23 13.21
C PHE A 38 2.08 9.83 12.66
N ASP A 39 2.31 9.58 11.35
CA ASP A 39 2.05 8.29 10.72
C ASP A 39 2.81 7.15 11.43
N VAL A 40 4.09 7.37 11.79
CA VAL A 40 4.91 6.36 12.47
C VAL A 40 4.40 6.10 13.88
N ILE A 41 4.16 7.16 14.66
CA ILE A 41 3.68 7.04 16.05
C ILE A 41 2.33 6.29 16.10
N VAL A 42 1.38 6.73 15.26
CA VAL A 42 0.05 6.09 15.21
C VAL A 42 0.18 4.63 14.76
N SER A 43 1.02 4.33 13.76
CA SER A 43 1.22 2.95 13.29
C SER A 43 1.85 2.06 14.36
N LEU A 44 2.79 2.57 15.16
CA LEU A 44 3.38 1.82 16.29
C LEU A 44 2.35 1.53 17.38
N ILE A 45 1.55 2.54 17.74
CA ILE A 45 0.46 2.37 18.72
C ILE A 45 -0.55 1.33 18.22
N MET A 46 -0.99 1.46 16.95
CA MET A 46 -1.91 0.48 16.34
C MET A 46 -1.33 -0.93 16.32
N LEU A 47 -0.04 -1.10 15.98
CA LEU A 47 0.60 -2.42 16.02
C LEU A 47 0.64 -3.01 17.44
N GLY A 48 0.87 -2.18 18.47
CA GLY A 48 0.80 -2.63 19.86
C GLY A 48 -0.58 -3.20 20.21
N PHE A 49 -1.65 -2.47 19.89
CA PHE A 49 -3.03 -2.94 20.11
C PHE A 49 -3.42 -4.13 19.24
N LEU A 50 -2.96 -4.17 17.99
CA LEU A 50 -3.31 -5.21 17.04
C LEU A 50 -2.40 -6.45 17.11
N ALA A 51 -1.36 -6.46 17.94
CA ALA A 51 -0.40 -7.58 18.01
C ALA A 51 -1.11 -8.92 18.30
N ILE A 52 -1.97 -8.96 19.34
CA ILE A 52 -2.72 -10.16 19.71
C ILE A 52 -3.74 -10.53 18.61
N PRO A 53 -4.63 -9.63 18.15
CA PRO A 53 -5.52 -9.92 17.02
C PRO A 53 -4.78 -10.43 15.78
N MET A 54 -3.64 -9.84 15.42
CA MET A 54 -2.84 -10.27 14.27
C MET A 54 -2.24 -11.66 14.46
N ALA A 55 -1.81 -12.01 15.67
CA ALA A 55 -1.33 -13.36 15.99
C ALA A 55 -2.45 -14.39 15.86
N VAL A 56 -3.65 -14.08 16.35
CA VAL A 56 -4.84 -14.94 16.20
C VAL A 56 -5.17 -15.12 14.72
N ILE A 57 -5.23 -14.04 13.92
CA ILE A 57 -5.46 -14.12 12.48
C ILE A 57 -4.39 -14.99 11.79
N ALA A 58 -3.12 -14.84 12.17
CA ALA A 58 -2.03 -15.65 11.63
C ALA A 58 -2.23 -17.14 11.89
N ALA A 59 -2.65 -17.51 13.12
CA ALA A 59 -2.99 -18.89 13.46
C ALA A 59 -4.17 -19.41 12.63
N MET A 60 -5.26 -18.64 12.54
CA MET A 60 -6.43 -18.99 11.72
C MET A 60 -6.05 -19.25 10.26
N ILE A 61 -5.21 -18.41 9.65
CA ILE A 61 -4.74 -18.59 8.26
C ILE A 61 -3.94 -19.88 8.11
N LYS A 62 -3.09 -20.22 9.09
CA LYS A 62 -2.29 -21.46 9.07
C LYS A 62 -3.14 -22.71 9.18
N LEU A 63 -4.20 -22.66 10.00
CA LEU A 63 -5.15 -23.77 10.17
C LEU A 63 -6.07 -23.94 8.94
N ASP A 64 -6.48 -22.82 8.30
CA ASP A 64 -7.40 -22.84 7.16
C ASP A 64 -6.75 -23.33 5.85
N SER A 65 -5.44 -23.06 5.66
CA SER A 65 -4.74 -23.47 4.42
C SER A 65 -3.22 -23.53 4.58
N LYS A 66 -2.58 -24.48 3.87
CA LYS A 66 -1.11 -24.62 3.84
C LYS A 66 -0.44 -23.41 3.15
N GLY A 67 0.68 -22.94 3.71
CA GLY A 67 1.52 -21.87 3.11
C GLY A 67 1.84 -20.72 4.07
N PRO A 68 2.43 -19.61 3.57
CA PRO A 68 2.82 -18.46 4.40
C PRO A 68 1.61 -17.69 4.92
N VAL A 69 1.74 -17.03 6.07
CA VAL A 69 0.70 -16.16 6.67
C VAL A 69 0.53 -14.88 5.84
N PHE A 70 1.64 -14.31 5.41
CA PHE A 70 1.66 -13.06 4.67
C PHE A 70 1.72 -13.29 3.16
N PHE A 71 0.92 -12.53 2.45
CA PHE A 71 1.01 -12.31 1.02
C PHE A 71 1.77 -11.02 0.75
N ARG A 72 2.63 -11.04 -0.27
CA ARG A 72 3.43 -9.88 -0.70
C ARG A 72 3.21 -9.65 -2.18
N GLN A 73 2.99 -8.40 -2.57
CA GLN A 73 2.80 -8.01 -3.96
C GLN A 73 3.56 -6.72 -4.24
N GLU A 74 4.18 -6.65 -5.41
CA GLU A 74 4.83 -5.42 -5.86
C GLU A 74 3.80 -4.34 -6.14
N ARG A 75 4.06 -3.16 -5.62
CA ARG A 75 3.27 -1.94 -5.77
C ARG A 75 4.19 -0.76 -6.00
N VAL A 76 3.62 0.30 -6.55
CA VAL A 76 4.34 1.55 -6.79
C VAL A 76 3.98 2.56 -5.72
N THR A 77 4.99 3.26 -5.20
CA THR A 77 4.87 4.34 -4.23
C THR A 77 5.56 5.61 -4.77
N GLN A 78 5.89 6.52 -3.89
CA GLN A 78 6.47 7.85 -4.19
C GLN A 78 7.60 7.75 -5.25
N TYR A 79 7.57 8.65 -6.22
CA TYR A 79 8.52 8.77 -7.35
C TYR A 79 8.63 7.54 -8.26
N GLY A 80 7.62 6.66 -8.22
CA GLY A 80 7.63 5.43 -9.01
C GLY A 80 8.48 4.30 -8.42
N ARG A 81 8.90 4.41 -7.15
CA ARG A 81 9.64 3.35 -6.45
C ARG A 81 8.75 2.14 -6.23
N ILE A 82 9.27 0.96 -6.55
CA ILE A 82 8.59 -0.32 -6.31
C ILE A 82 8.87 -0.77 -4.87
N PHE A 83 7.83 -1.22 -4.18
CA PHE A 83 7.91 -1.84 -2.85
C PHE A 83 7.00 -3.07 -2.78
N LYS A 84 7.19 -3.90 -1.75
CA LYS A 84 6.34 -5.06 -1.49
C LYS A 84 5.33 -4.74 -0.41
N ILE A 85 4.05 -4.63 -0.79
CA ILE A 85 2.96 -4.43 0.17
C ILE A 85 2.73 -5.72 0.97
N TYR A 86 2.56 -5.61 2.29
CA TYR A 86 2.24 -6.72 3.18
C TYR A 86 0.74 -6.83 3.37
N LYS A 87 0.20 -8.04 3.20
CA LYS A 87 -1.19 -8.38 3.52
C LYS A 87 -1.25 -9.75 4.19
N PHE A 88 -2.29 -10.02 4.95
CA PHE A 88 -2.61 -11.38 5.30
C PHE A 88 -3.06 -12.15 4.05
N ARG A 89 -2.66 -13.42 3.98
CA ARG A 89 -3.08 -14.30 2.90
C ARG A 89 -4.57 -14.62 3.02
N THR A 90 -5.32 -14.33 1.98
CA THR A 90 -6.77 -14.57 1.87
C THR A 90 -7.14 -15.57 0.79
N MET A 91 -6.14 -16.07 0.06
CA MET A 91 -6.32 -17.05 -1.02
C MET A 91 -5.44 -18.27 -0.80
N VAL A 92 -5.77 -19.37 -1.44
CA VAL A 92 -4.96 -20.60 -1.45
C VAL A 92 -3.55 -20.30 -1.99
N ASN A 93 -2.57 -21.11 -1.55
CA ASN A 93 -1.21 -20.99 -2.07
C ASN A 93 -1.24 -21.22 -3.60
N ASN A 94 -0.45 -20.45 -4.36
CA ASN A 94 -0.43 -20.49 -5.83
C ASN A 94 -1.66 -19.90 -6.55
N ALA A 95 -2.57 -19.20 -5.87
CA ALA A 95 -3.73 -18.55 -6.49
C ALA A 95 -3.37 -17.67 -7.70
N SER A 96 -2.20 -17.02 -7.69
CA SER A 96 -1.68 -16.19 -8.79
C SER A 96 -1.28 -17.00 -10.04
N ARG A 97 -1.03 -18.30 -9.90
CA ARG A 97 -0.73 -19.21 -11.03
C ARG A 97 -1.97 -19.81 -11.68
N ILE A 98 -3.07 -19.85 -10.91
CA ILE A 98 -4.31 -20.53 -11.33
C ILE A 98 -5.26 -19.57 -12.09
N GLY A 99 -5.09 -18.26 -11.98
CA GLY A 99 -6.01 -17.32 -12.61
C GLY A 99 -5.52 -15.85 -12.57
N SER A 100 -6.41 -14.95 -13.03
CA SER A 100 -6.16 -13.52 -13.10
C SER A 100 -5.73 -12.91 -11.76
N GLN A 101 -4.94 -11.83 -11.81
CA GLN A 101 -4.61 -11.01 -10.63
C GLN A 101 -5.83 -10.22 -10.11
N VAL A 102 -6.87 -10.10 -10.93
CA VAL A 102 -8.13 -9.45 -10.54
C VAL A 102 -9.03 -10.49 -9.90
N THR A 103 -9.48 -10.21 -8.70
CA THR A 103 -10.44 -11.05 -7.96
C THR A 103 -11.87 -10.69 -8.39
N VAL A 104 -12.65 -11.68 -8.77
CA VAL A 104 -14.08 -11.53 -9.08
C VAL A 104 -14.96 -11.97 -7.91
N ALA A 105 -16.23 -11.59 -7.95
CA ALA A 105 -17.20 -12.06 -6.96
C ALA A 105 -17.31 -13.59 -7.03
N GLY A 106 -17.27 -14.27 -5.86
CA GLY A 106 -17.36 -15.73 -5.79
C GLY A 106 -16.08 -16.48 -6.15
N ASP A 107 -14.92 -15.81 -6.24
CA ASP A 107 -13.64 -16.44 -6.59
C ASP A 107 -13.31 -17.62 -5.66
N ALA A 108 -13.32 -18.85 -6.22
CA ALA A 108 -13.10 -20.10 -5.50
C ALA A 108 -11.71 -20.22 -4.84
N ARG A 109 -10.75 -19.36 -5.24
CA ARG A 109 -9.40 -19.32 -4.65
C ARG A 109 -9.38 -18.69 -3.26
N ILE A 110 -10.45 -17.99 -2.86
CA ILE A 110 -10.53 -17.31 -1.56
C ILE A 110 -10.85 -18.37 -0.48
N THR A 111 -10.02 -18.45 0.56
CA THR A 111 -10.21 -19.36 1.68
C THR A 111 -11.39 -18.92 2.57
N LYS A 112 -11.86 -19.80 3.47
CA LYS A 112 -12.98 -19.46 4.40
C LYS A 112 -12.59 -18.28 5.29
N VAL A 113 -11.43 -18.33 5.92
CA VAL A 113 -10.87 -17.24 6.71
C VAL A 113 -10.64 -16.01 5.83
N GLY A 114 -10.15 -16.20 4.61
CA GLY A 114 -9.92 -15.13 3.66
C GLY A 114 -11.17 -14.32 3.31
N LYS A 115 -12.35 -14.96 3.19
CA LYS A 115 -13.63 -14.27 2.98
C LYS A 115 -13.96 -13.32 4.14
N PHE A 116 -13.77 -13.79 5.38
CA PHE A 116 -13.98 -12.99 6.58
C PHE A 116 -13.02 -11.80 6.63
N LEU A 117 -11.72 -12.05 6.43
CA LEU A 117 -10.71 -10.99 6.48
C LEU A 117 -10.97 -9.89 5.44
N ARG A 118 -11.34 -10.24 4.22
CA ARG A 118 -11.67 -9.29 3.14
C ARG A 118 -12.93 -8.47 3.44
N LYS A 119 -13.97 -9.11 4.01
CA LYS A 119 -15.22 -8.44 4.38
C LYS A 119 -14.97 -7.27 5.32
N PHE A 120 -14.07 -7.45 6.29
CA PHE A 120 -13.74 -6.45 7.32
C PHE A 120 -12.43 -5.70 7.06
N ARG A 121 -11.77 -5.93 5.91
CA ARG A 121 -10.45 -5.37 5.54
C ARG A 121 -9.33 -5.65 6.54
N LEU A 122 -9.45 -6.70 7.35
CA LEU A 122 -8.44 -7.10 8.33
C LEU A 122 -7.16 -7.62 7.66
N ASP A 123 -7.27 -8.06 6.40
CA ASP A 123 -6.13 -8.49 5.59
C ASP A 123 -5.13 -7.36 5.32
N GLU A 124 -5.52 -6.10 5.50
CA GLU A 124 -4.66 -4.95 5.24
C GLU A 124 -3.86 -4.48 6.49
N PHE A 125 -4.13 -5.01 7.70
CA PHE A 125 -3.40 -4.63 8.92
C PHE A 125 -1.87 -4.73 8.81
N PRO A 126 -1.28 -5.75 8.15
CA PRO A 126 0.18 -5.81 8.00
C PRO A 126 0.79 -4.65 7.20
N GLN A 127 -0.01 -3.82 6.50
CA GLN A 127 0.50 -2.64 5.81
C GLN A 127 1.03 -1.57 6.78
N LEU A 128 0.68 -1.64 8.08
CA LEU A 128 1.29 -0.80 9.11
C LEU A 128 2.82 -0.96 9.13
N PHE A 129 3.35 -2.15 8.84
CA PHE A 129 4.80 -2.35 8.68
C PHE A 129 5.37 -1.56 7.48
N ASN A 130 4.62 -1.46 6.37
CA ASN A 130 5.03 -0.63 5.23
C ASN A 130 5.03 0.86 5.57
N ILE A 131 4.10 1.31 6.44
CA ILE A 131 4.09 2.70 6.90
C ILE A 131 5.34 2.98 7.74
N ILE A 132 5.68 2.12 8.69
CA ILE A 132 6.87 2.29 9.54
C ILE A 132 8.15 2.24 8.69
N ALA A 133 8.22 1.35 7.70
CA ALA A 133 9.35 1.23 6.77
C ALA A 133 9.52 2.46 5.86
N GLY A 134 8.49 3.32 5.71
CA GLY A 134 8.54 4.50 4.83
C GLY A 134 8.06 4.26 3.40
N ASP A 135 7.48 3.11 3.14
CA ASP A 135 6.91 2.79 1.84
C ASP A 135 5.54 3.43 1.64
N MET A 136 4.79 3.58 2.75
CA MET A 136 3.41 4.05 2.76
C MET A 136 3.17 5.13 3.83
N THR A 137 2.00 5.73 3.77
CA THR A 137 1.43 6.67 4.74
C THR A 137 0.04 6.19 5.17
N LEU A 138 -0.50 6.67 6.28
CA LEU A 138 -1.86 6.33 6.71
C LEU A 138 -2.90 6.77 5.69
N VAL A 139 -2.85 8.03 5.26
CA VAL A 139 -3.79 8.61 4.28
C VAL A 139 -3.04 9.08 3.06
N GLY A 140 -3.39 8.57 1.88
CA GLY A 140 -2.78 8.90 0.60
C GLY A 140 -3.46 8.15 -0.55
N THR A 141 -2.92 8.26 -1.75
CA THR A 141 -3.43 7.51 -2.92
C THR A 141 -3.17 6.01 -2.78
N ARG A 142 -4.13 5.18 -3.18
CA ARG A 142 -3.97 3.72 -3.13
C ARG A 142 -2.79 3.29 -4.02
N PRO A 143 -1.88 2.41 -3.52
CA PRO A 143 -0.75 1.95 -4.33
C PRO A 143 -1.20 1.06 -5.48
N GLU A 144 -0.78 1.41 -6.69
CA GLU A 144 -1.07 0.66 -7.90
C GLU A 144 0.00 -0.39 -8.21
N VAL A 145 -0.37 -1.42 -8.98
CA VAL A 145 0.60 -2.39 -9.52
C VAL A 145 1.42 -1.77 -10.65
N PRO A 146 2.71 -2.14 -10.81
CA PRO A 146 3.58 -1.56 -11.83
C PRO A 146 3.01 -1.63 -13.25
N LYS A 147 2.24 -2.69 -13.55
CA LYS A 147 1.57 -2.88 -14.85
C LYS A 147 0.65 -1.71 -15.19
N TYR A 148 -0.14 -1.20 -14.25
CA TYR A 148 -1.08 -0.10 -14.50
C TYR A 148 -0.39 1.26 -14.51
N VAL A 149 0.65 1.46 -13.70
CA VAL A 149 1.42 2.70 -13.71
C VAL A 149 2.10 2.97 -15.05
N LYS A 150 2.41 1.93 -15.83
CA LYS A 150 2.94 2.07 -17.20
C LYS A 150 1.97 2.77 -18.16
N HIS A 151 0.68 2.74 -17.85
CA HIS A 151 -0.38 3.36 -18.66
C HIS A 151 -0.87 4.70 -18.09
N TYR A 152 -0.16 5.27 -17.12
CA TYR A 152 -0.50 6.56 -16.53
C TYR A 152 -0.38 7.68 -17.55
N THR A 153 -1.38 8.55 -17.58
CA THR A 153 -1.28 9.83 -18.29
C THR A 153 -0.30 10.76 -17.54
N PRO A 154 0.24 11.78 -18.22
CA PRO A 154 1.13 12.75 -17.56
C PRO A 154 0.59 13.30 -16.24
N GLU A 155 -0.71 13.59 -16.17
CA GLU A 155 -1.36 14.11 -14.95
C GLU A 155 -1.42 13.08 -13.82
N MET A 156 -1.68 11.81 -14.14
CA MET A 156 -1.76 10.74 -13.13
C MET A 156 -0.45 10.55 -12.36
N TYR A 157 0.70 10.90 -12.95
CA TYR A 157 1.98 10.87 -12.23
C TYR A 157 2.04 11.83 -11.04
N ALA A 158 1.15 12.83 -10.96
CA ALA A 158 1.04 13.70 -9.78
C ALA A 158 0.69 12.91 -8.51
N THR A 159 -0.03 11.79 -8.62
CA THR A 159 -0.34 10.90 -7.48
C THR A 159 0.91 10.28 -6.85
N LEU A 160 1.99 10.18 -7.61
CA LEU A 160 3.27 9.63 -7.15
C LEU A 160 4.21 10.70 -6.55
N LEU A 161 3.78 11.95 -6.41
CA LEU A 161 4.55 12.97 -5.68
C LEU A 161 4.62 12.68 -4.17
N LEU A 162 3.66 11.94 -3.65
CA LEU A 162 3.56 11.56 -2.24
C LEU A 162 3.53 10.04 -2.10
N PRO A 163 3.88 9.49 -0.91
CA PRO A 163 3.79 8.06 -0.67
C PRO A 163 2.36 7.55 -0.79
N ALA A 164 2.23 6.30 -1.20
CA ALA A 164 0.96 5.60 -1.26
C ALA A 164 0.31 5.47 0.13
N GLY A 165 -1.03 5.55 0.20
CA GLY A 165 -1.80 5.47 1.42
C GLY A 165 -2.34 4.09 1.74
N LEU A 166 -2.52 3.80 3.04
CA LEU A 166 -3.31 2.67 3.53
C LEU A 166 -4.80 2.92 3.25
N THR A 167 -5.25 4.16 3.53
CA THR A 167 -6.60 4.62 3.19
C THR A 167 -6.52 5.74 2.15
N SER A 168 -7.51 5.83 1.28
CA SER A 168 -7.69 6.93 0.34
C SER A 168 -8.97 7.70 0.66
N ARG A 169 -8.94 8.99 0.39
CA ARG A 169 -10.13 9.86 0.46
C ARG A 169 -10.93 9.74 -0.81
#